data_f9b44c2f64d5f7c24dffde1a35083287
#
_entry.id   f9b44c2f64d5f7c24dffde1a35083287
#
_cell.length_a   1.000
_cell.length_b   1.000
_cell.length_c   1.000
_cell.angle_alpha   90.00
_cell.angle_beta   90.00
_cell.angle_gamma   90.00
#
_symmetry.space_group_name_H-M   'P 1'
#
loop_
_entity.id
_entity.type
_entity.pdbx_description
1 polymer ?
#
loop_
_entity_poly.entity_id
_entity_poly.type
_entity_poly.pdbx_seq_one_letter_code
_entity_poly.pdbx_strand_id
1 'polypeptide(L)'
;MELDSDPHILLTNDDGIDAPGIRALYDALQAVGTVTVVAPDRNRSAVGRSLSYGRTRSSPDDLSLDLESDSFTSPVPHTDHELGYAVDGTPCDCAIVGVNAIEPDPDIVVSGCNAGANLGAYVFSRSGTVSAAMEAAFLETPSIAVSMDTLGYDTDLEPSDFEQAAEITATIVDGAPGTGLFDRVDYLNVNVPCPDREPNGYAITRPTRVYEMDATVEDGGFQLTNKLWQQMANRDIPDSEDTDRHAVLEGQVSISPLRIPYEVVDTDPVRTIIERIL
;
A
#
# COMPACT_ATOMS: atom_id res chain seq x y z
N MET A 1 8.21 -6.77 -17.29
CA MET A 1 7.28 -7.92 -17.42
C MET A 1 6.05 -7.44 -18.17
N GLU A 2 5.60 -8.17 -19.19
CA GLU A 2 4.40 -7.80 -19.96
C GLU A 2 3.19 -8.42 -19.27
N LEU A 3 2.18 -7.61 -18.97
CA LEU A 3 0.94 -8.08 -18.35
C LEU A 3 0.06 -8.79 -19.40
N ASP A 4 -0.59 -9.89 -19.06
CA ASP A 4 -1.53 -10.60 -19.95
C ASP A 4 -2.81 -9.79 -20.16
N SER A 5 -3.51 -10.02 -21.27
CA SER A 5 -4.78 -9.36 -21.60
C SER A 5 -5.98 -9.88 -20.79
N ASP A 6 -5.86 -10.99 -20.08
CA ASP A 6 -6.83 -11.55 -19.13
C ASP A 6 -6.06 -11.98 -17.87
N PRO A 7 -5.58 -11.02 -17.07
CA PRO A 7 -4.63 -11.29 -16.01
C PRO A 7 -5.28 -12.03 -14.83
N HIS A 8 -4.50 -12.87 -14.17
CA HIS A 8 -4.83 -13.32 -12.82
C HIS A 8 -4.40 -12.26 -11.80
N ILE A 9 -5.37 -11.70 -11.09
CA ILE A 9 -5.21 -10.59 -10.17
C ILE A 9 -5.27 -11.10 -8.74
N LEU A 10 -4.19 -10.94 -7.99
CA LEU A 10 -4.22 -11.10 -6.54
C LEU A 10 -4.70 -9.80 -5.90
N LEU A 11 -5.79 -9.87 -5.14
CA LEU A 11 -6.34 -8.73 -4.41
C LEU A 11 -6.11 -8.89 -2.90
N THR A 12 -5.55 -7.86 -2.26
CA THR A 12 -5.31 -7.78 -0.81
C THR A 12 -5.60 -6.38 -0.28
N ASN A 13 -5.50 -6.17 1.04
CA ASN A 13 -5.61 -4.85 1.69
C ASN A 13 -4.98 -4.88 3.10
N ASP A 14 -5.13 -3.79 3.87
CA ASP A 14 -4.83 -3.74 5.31
C ASP A 14 -6.06 -3.43 6.18
N ASP A 15 -7.19 -3.07 5.58
CA ASP A 15 -8.45 -2.84 6.30
C ASP A 15 -9.18 -4.13 6.70
N GLY A 16 -8.80 -5.27 6.09
CA GLY A 16 -9.40 -6.59 6.31
C GLY A 16 -10.33 -7.03 5.19
N ILE A 17 -10.56 -8.35 5.07
CA ILE A 17 -11.31 -8.96 3.97
C ILE A 17 -12.79 -8.51 3.88
N ASP A 18 -13.38 -8.11 5.02
CA ASP A 18 -14.76 -7.61 5.10
C ASP A 18 -14.89 -6.10 4.80
N ALA A 19 -13.76 -5.39 4.55
CA ALA A 19 -13.78 -3.97 4.35
C ALA A 19 -14.51 -3.57 3.03
N PRO A 20 -15.23 -2.43 3.00
CA PRO A 20 -15.98 -2.02 1.82
C PRO A 20 -15.10 -1.76 0.60
N GLY A 21 -13.88 -1.23 0.80
CA GLY A 21 -12.96 -0.92 -0.29
C GLY A 21 -12.46 -2.15 -1.07
N ILE A 22 -12.20 -3.28 -0.39
CA ILE A 22 -11.78 -4.51 -1.09
C ILE A 22 -12.96 -5.12 -1.85
N ARG A 23 -14.20 -4.99 -1.34
CA ARG A 23 -15.41 -5.44 -2.02
C ARG A 23 -15.61 -4.69 -3.33
N ALA A 24 -15.49 -3.36 -3.32
CA ALA A 24 -15.61 -2.54 -4.53
C ALA A 24 -14.55 -2.91 -5.57
N LEU A 25 -13.29 -3.07 -5.14
CA LEU A 25 -12.22 -3.51 -6.04
C LEU A 25 -12.48 -4.91 -6.62
N TYR A 26 -12.91 -5.86 -5.79
CA TYR A 26 -13.24 -7.21 -6.25
C TYR A 26 -14.29 -7.17 -7.37
N ASP A 27 -15.38 -6.43 -7.16
CA ASP A 27 -16.47 -6.34 -8.13
C ASP A 27 -16.02 -5.71 -9.46
N ALA A 28 -15.22 -4.64 -9.41
CA ALA A 28 -14.72 -3.96 -10.61
C ALA A 28 -13.65 -4.78 -11.36
N LEU A 29 -12.73 -5.41 -10.64
CA LEU A 29 -11.62 -6.16 -11.24
C LEU A 29 -12.05 -7.45 -11.93
N GLN A 30 -13.18 -8.06 -11.52
CA GLN A 30 -13.76 -9.20 -12.22
C GLN A 30 -14.14 -8.92 -13.70
N ALA A 31 -14.29 -7.64 -14.06
CA ALA A 31 -14.58 -7.26 -15.43
C ALA A 31 -13.33 -7.29 -16.35
N VAL A 32 -12.12 -7.34 -15.77
CA VAL A 32 -10.85 -7.17 -16.48
C VAL A 32 -9.85 -8.30 -16.23
N GLY A 33 -10.23 -9.32 -15.43
CA GLY A 33 -9.38 -10.48 -15.15
C GLY A 33 -10.00 -11.44 -14.15
N THR A 34 -9.26 -12.50 -13.83
CA THR A 34 -9.64 -13.46 -12.79
C THR A 34 -9.09 -12.97 -11.45
N VAL A 35 -9.94 -12.83 -10.43
CA VAL A 35 -9.56 -12.28 -9.12
C VAL A 35 -9.50 -13.34 -8.05
N THR A 36 -8.36 -13.45 -7.37
CA THR A 36 -8.21 -14.21 -6.13
C THR A 36 -7.93 -13.26 -4.97
N VAL A 37 -8.70 -13.39 -3.88
CA VAL A 37 -8.52 -12.55 -2.69
C VAL A 37 -7.74 -13.31 -1.62
N VAL A 38 -6.66 -12.68 -1.14
CA VAL A 38 -5.93 -13.11 0.05
C VAL A 38 -5.71 -11.87 0.91
N ALA A 39 -6.48 -11.72 1.98
CA ALA A 39 -6.48 -10.50 2.79
C ALA A 39 -6.51 -10.79 4.29
N PRO A 40 -6.08 -9.86 5.15
CA PRO A 40 -6.15 -10.04 6.59
C PRO A 40 -7.59 -10.31 7.08
N ASP A 41 -7.72 -11.15 8.10
CA ASP A 41 -9.01 -11.47 8.76
C ASP A 41 -9.66 -10.29 9.47
N ARG A 42 -8.94 -9.20 9.67
CA ARG A 42 -9.35 -7.97 10.35
C ARG A 42 -8.47 -6.79 9.97
N ASN A 43 -8.86 -5.60 10.37
CA ASN A 43 -8.07 -4.39 10.15
C ASN A 43 -6.66 -4.50 10.76
N ARG A 44 -5.64 -4.22 9.92
CA ARG A 44 -4.20 -4.21 10.21
C ARG A 44 -3.56 -2.87 9.82
N SER A 45 -4.32 -1.79 9.84
CA SER A 45 -3.80 -0.45 9.50
C SER A 45 -2.55 -0.09 10.29
N ALA A 46 -1.64 0.62 9.65
CA ALA A 46 -0.39 1.12 10.23
C ALA A 46 0.61 0.05 10.71
N VAL A 47 0.47 -1.22 10.31
CA VAL A 47 1.48 -2.27 10.62
C VAL A 47 2.73 -2.16 9.76
N GLY A 48 2.70 -1.35 8.71
CA GLY A 48 3.82 -1.19 7.76
C GLY A 48 4.21 -2.51 7.12
N ARG A 49 5.50 -2.71 6.86
CA ARG A 49 6.08 -3.92 6.25
C ARG A 49 6.40 -5.02 7.26
N SER A 50 5.61 -5.15 8.32
CA SER A 50 5.84 -6.24 9.27
C SER A 50 5.38 -7.59 8.70
N LEU A 51 6.13 -8.65 9.06
CA LEU A 51 5.82 -10.03 8.72
C LEU A 51 5.53 -10.83 9.99
N SER A 52 4.72 -11.88 9.87
CA SER A 52 4.53 -12.88 10.94
C SER A 52 5.71 -13.84 11.06
N TYR A 53 6.62 -13.82 10.08
CA TYR A 53 7.82 -14.66 10.09
C TYR A 53 8.69 -14.41 11.31
N GLY A 54 9.15 -15.51 11.94
CA GLY A 54 10.04 -15.47 13.10
C GLY A 54 9.39 -14.97 14.39
N ARG A 55 8.06 -14.82 14.44
CA ARG A 55 7.34 -14.43 15.66
C ARG A 55 6.80 -15.66 16.39
N THR A 56 7.32 -15.93 17.57
CA THR A 56 6.69 -16.87 18.48
C THR A 56 5.54 -16.17 19.19
N ARG A 57 4.32 -16.67 19.01
CA ARG A 57 3.13 -16.15 19.72
C ARG A 57 3.07 -16.71 21.14
N SER A 58 3.92 -16.24 22.05
CA SER A 58 3.74 -16.48 23.48
C SER A 58 2.74 -15.53 24.13
N SER A 59 2.54 -14.34 23.53
CA SER A 59 1.45 -13.39 23.86
C SER A 59 1.28 -12.38 22.72
N PRO A 60 0.12 -11.67 22.63
CA PRO A 60 -0.09 -10.62 21.64
C PRO A 60 0.93 -9.47 21.68
N ASP A 61 1.58 -9.28 22.83
CA ASP A 61 2.55 -8.21 23.09
C ASP A 61 4.02 -8.69 23.00
N ASP A 62 4.25 -9.99 22.76
CA ASP A 62 5.59 -10.55 22.66
C ASP A 62 6.06 -10.47 21.20
N LEU A 63 6.92 -9.49 20.94
CA LEU A 63 7.55 -9.25 19.63
C LEU A 63 8.94 -9.87 19.54
N SER A 64 9.29 -10.83 20.42
CA SER A 64 10.59 -11.49 20.37
C SER A 64 10.73 -12.36 19.12
N LEU A 65 11.88 -12.26 18.45
CA LEU A 65 12.28 -13.17 17.39
C LEU A 65 12.82 -14.44 18.00
N ASP A 66 12.21 -15.58 17.71
CA ASP A 66 12.79 -16.88 18.04
C ASP A 66 13.81 -17.28 16.96
N LEU A 67 15.08 -16.97 17.24
CA LEU A 67 16.18 -17.32 16.36
C LEU A 67 16.73 -18.74 16.64
N GLU A 68 16.20 -19.44 17.66
CA GLU A 68 16.62 -20.80 18.02
C GLU A 68 15.77 -21.88 17.35
N SER A 69 14.74 -21.50 16.55
CA SER A 69 13.92 -22.45 15.81
C SER A 69 14.73 -23.12 14.69
N ASP A 70 14.84 -24.44 14.74
CA ASP A 70 15.47 -25.26 13.69
C ASP A 70 14.78 -25.17 12.33
N SER A 71 13.57 -24.61 12.29
CA SER A 71 12.84 -24.32 11.06
C SER A 71 12.56 -22.81 10.96
N PHE A 72 13.19 -22.14 10.02
CA PHE A 72 12.88 -20.75 9.66
C PHE A 72 11.50 -20.64 9.00
N THR A 73 10.48 -21.22 9.62
CA THR A 73 9.10 -21.22 9.14
C THR A 73 8.16 -20.70 10.24
N SER A 74 7.17 -19.94 9.85
CA SER A 74 6.11 -19.47 10.75
C SER A 74 4.75 -19.77 10.13
N PRO A 75 3.84 -20.43 10.84
CA PRO A 75 2.49 -20.66 10.33
C PRO A 75 1.74 -19.34 10.23
N VAL A 76 1.02 -19.16 9.14
CA VAL A 76 0.09 -18.05 8.94
C VAL A 76 -1.30 -18.66 8.74
N PRO A 77 -2.12 -18.75 9.80
CA PRO A 77 -3.45 -19.38 9.73
C PRO A 77 -4.39 -18.60 8.81
N HIS A 78 -5.31 -19.32 8.18
CA HIS A 78 -6.37 -18.73 7.37
C HIS A 78 -7.70 -19.47 7.57
N THR A 79 -8.78 -18.84 7.12
CA THR A 79 -10.10 -19.44 6.96
C THR A 79 -10.66 -19.12 5.58
N ASP A 80 -11.49 -20.00 5.03
CA ASP A 80 -12.20 -19.73 3.79
C ASP A 80 -13.19 -18.57 3.99
N HIS A 81 -13.29 -17.72 3.00
CA HIS A 81 -14.20 -16.59 2.95
C HIS A 81 -14.91 -16.55 1.59
N GLU A 82 -16.07 -15.90 1.47
CA GLU A 82 -16.81 -15.82 0.21
C GLU A 82 -16.02 -15.16 -0.92
N LEU A 83 -15.08 -14.26 -0.60
CA LEU A 83 -14.19 -13.61 -1.57
C LEU A 83 -12.91 -14.41 -1.84
N GLY A 84 -12.48 -15.30 -0.93
CA GLY A 84 -11.21 -16.01 -1.01
C GLY A 84 -10.70 -16.46 0.37
N TYR A 85 -9.53 -15.98 0.80
CA TYR A 85 -8.86 -16.40 2.02
C TYR A 85 -8.72 -15.26 3.02
N ALA A 86 -9.33 -15.43 4.21
CA ALA A 86 -9.14 -14.54 5.36
C ALA A 86 -7.95 -15.01 6.19
N VAL A 87 -6.88 -14.24 6.23
CA VAL A 87 -5.58 -14.62 6.80
C VAL A 87 -5.35 -13.95 8.15
N ASP A 88 -5.01 -14.72 9.20
CA ASP A 88 -4.54 -14.16 10.47
C ASP A 88 -3.07 -13.74 10.36
N GLY A 89 -2.84 -12.74 9.54
CA GLY A 89 -1.52 -12.24 9.15
C GLY A 89 -1.53 -10.74 8.86
N THR A 90 -0.40 -10.26 8.37
CA THR A 90 -0.22 -8.88 7.89
C THR A 90 -0.56 -8.78 6.40
N PRO A 91 -0.73 -7.57 5.83
CA PRO A 91 -0.87 -7.39 4.39
C PRO A 91 0.32 -7.96 3.59
N CYS A 92 1.54 -7.84 4.12
CA CYS A 92 2.73 -8.43 3.50
C CYS A 92 2.70 -9.97 3.53
N ASP A 93 2.23 -10.58 4.63
CA ASP A 93 2.01 -12.04 4.67
C ASP A 93 1.01 -12.48 3.59
N CYS A 94 -0.08 -11.70 3.42
CA CYS A 94 -1.09 -11.98 2.40
C CYS A 94 -0.53 -11.89 0.98
N ALA A 95 0.29 -10.88 0.69
CA ALA A 95 0.99 -10.76 -0.59
C ALA A 95 1.92 -11.95 -0.85
N ILE A 96 2.73 -12.35 0.15
CA ILE A 96 3.64 -13.51 0.04
C ILE A 96 2.86 -14.80 -0.17
N VAL A 97 1.78 -15.03 0.59
CA VAL A 97 0.94 -16.23 0.46
C VAL A 97 0.27 -16.26 -0.91
N GLY A 98 -0.31 -15.14 -1.34
CA GLY A 98 -1.00 -15.07 -2.62
C GLY A 98 -0.09 -15.27 -3.82
N VAL A 99 1.13 -14.73 -3.79
CA VAL A 99 2.10 -14.86 -4.89
C VAL A 99 2.74 -16.25 -4.93
N ASN A 100 3.04 -16.86 -3.76
CA ASN A 100 3.87 -18.08 -3.75
C ASN A 100 3.12 -19.38 -3.43
N ALA A 101 1.87 -19.31 -2.93
CA ALA A 101 1.18 -20.52 -2.44
C ALA A 101 -0.22 -20.71 -3.02
N ILE A 102 -0.74 -19.75 -3.78
CA ILE A 102 -2.07 -19.83 -4.42
C ILE A 102 -1.89 -19.97 -5.93
N GLU A 103 -2.53 -20.99 -6.50
CA GLU A 103 -2.51 -21.23 -7.94
C GLU A 103 -3.81 -20.72 -8.61
N PRO A 104 -3.73 -20.17 -9.83
CA PRO A 104 -2.51 -19.91 -10.61
C PRO A 104 -1.72 -18.72 -10.06
N ASP A 105 -0.42 -18.63 -10.39
CA ASP A 105 0.42 -17.49 -10.04
C ASP A 105 -0.22 -16.18 -10.55
N PRO A 106 -0.24 -15.10 -9.74
CA PRO A 106 -0.82 -13.84 -10.18
C PRO A 106 0.10 -13.09 -11.16
N ASP A 107 -0.50 -12.50 -12.19
CA ASP A 107 0.17 -11.58 -13.12
C ASP A 107 0.36 -10.18 -12.51
N ILE A 108 -0.53 -9.81 -11.59
CA ILE A 108 -0.50 -8.51 -10.91
C ILE A 108 -1.11 -8.60 -9.51
N VAL A 109 -0.57 -7.83 -8.58
CA VAL A 109 -1.14 -7.65 -7.23
C VAL A 109 -1.79 -6.28 -7.11
N VAL A 110 -3.03 -6.23 -6.65
CA VAL A 110 -3.74 -5.01 -6.27
C VAL A 110 -3.93 -5.00 -4.76
N SER A 111 -3.47 -3.94 -4.09
CA SER A 111 -3.63 -3.74 -2.65
C SER A 111 -4.49 -2.52 -2.36
N GLY A 112 -5.61 -2.71 -1.68
CA GLY A 112 -6.57 -1.66 -1.32
C GLY A 112 -8.03 -2.12 -1.44
N CYS A 113 -9.03 -1.25 -1.68
CA CYS A 113 -8.88 0.21 -1.63
C CYS A 113 -8.87 0.68 -0.19
N ASN A 114 -7.79 1.37 0.20
CA ASN A 114 -7.65 1.85 1.56
C ASN A 114 -8.56 3.06 1.83
N ALA A 115 -9.24 3.05 2.97
CA ALA A 115 -9.99 4.21 3.46
C ALA A 115 -9.02 5.22 4.12
N GLY A 116 -8.44 6.09 3.32
CA GLY A 116 -7.44 7.08 3.72
C GLY A 116 -6.27 7.12 2.75
N ALA A 117 -5.94 8.31 2.26
CA ALA A 117 -4.89 8.48 1.27
C ALA A 117 -3.49 8.15 1.82
N ASN A 118 -2.69 7.47 1.01
CA ASN A 118 -1.29 7.14 1.30
C ASN A 118 -0.36 8.11 0.55
N LEU A 119 -0.20 9.32 1.11
CA LEU A 119 0.51 10.45 0.51
C LEU A 119 1.84 10.74 1.19
N GLY A 120 2.88 10.88 0.38
CA GLY A 120 4.23 11.18 0.82
C GLY A 120 5.10 9.96 1.13
N ALA A 121 6.39 10.08 0.83
CA ALA A 121 7.37 9.00 0.93
C ALA A 121 7.48 8.39 2.35
N TYR A 122 7.20 9.18 3.39
CA TYR A 122 7.27 8.72 4.77
C TYR A 122 6.14 7.77 5.17
N VAL A 123 4.99 7.79 4.43
CA VAL A 123 3.84 6.90 4.68
C VAL A 123 4.14 5.48 4.21
N PHE A 124 4.93 5.32 3.14
CA PHE A 124 5.12 4.05 2.46
C PHE A 124 5.62 2.91 3.36
N SER A 125 6.51 3.22 4.30
CA SER A 125 6.98 2.22 5.28
C SER A 125 6.02 1.97 6.44
N ARG A 126 4.94 2.74 6.55
CA ARG A 126 3.93 2.66 7.62
C ARG A 126 2.58 2.13 7.13
N SER A 127 2.24 2.35 5.87
CA SER A 127 1.03 1.86 5.23
C SER A 127 1.11 0.36 4.99
N GLY A 128 0.11 -0.39 5.42
CA GLY A 128 -0.02 -1.79 5.07
C GLY A 128 -0.36 -1.98 3.60
N THR A 129 -1.21 -1.10 3.04
CA THR A 129 -1.61 -1.09 1.62
C THR A 129 -0.40 -0.97 0.70
N VAL A 130 0.41 0.10 0.87
CA VAL A 130 1.60 0.32 0.04
C VAL A 130 2.65 -0.75 0.30
N SER A 131 2.77 -1.22 1.55
CA SER A 131 3.74 -2.26 1.91
C SER A 131 3.44 -3.59 1.24
N ALA A 132 2.17 -3.99 1.11
CA ALA A 132 1.78 -5.21 0.40
C ALA A 132 2.13 -5.13 -1.10
N ALA A 133 1.88 -3.99 -1.75
CA ALA A 133 2.29 -3.76 -3.13
C ALA A 133 3.83 -3.79 -3.29
N MET A 134 4.57 -3.16 -2.37
CA MET A 134 6.03 -3.25 -2.35
C MET A 134 6.53 -4.68 -2.14
N GLU A 135 5.85 -5.48 -1.30
CA GLU A 135 6.23 -6.87 -1.05
C GLU A 135 6.05 -7.71 -2.32
N ALA A 136 4.92 -7.54 -3.04
CA ALA A 136 4.70 -8.16 -4.34
C ALA A 136 5.79 -7.77 -5.37
N ALA A 137 6.16 -6.49 -5.40
CA ALA A 137 7.23 -6.01 -6.26
C ALA A 137 8.60 -6.64 -5.93
N PHE A 138 8.91 -6.88 -4.64
CA PHE A 138 10.11 -7.64 -4.24
C PHE A 138 10.05 -9.12 -4.65
N LEU A 139 8.86 -9.67 -4.85
CA LEU A 139 8.62 -11.00 -5.41
C LEU A 139 8.53 -10.99 -6.94
N GLU A 140 9.00 -9.91 -7.57
CA GLU A 140 9.03 -9.71 -9.02
C GLU A 140 7.63 -9.74 -9.69
N THR A 141 6.56 -9.45 -8.91
CA THR A 141 5.19 -9.35 -9.41
C THR A 141 4.78 -7.88 -9.50
N PRO A 142 4.35 -7.37 -10.66
CA PRO A 142 3.80 -6.02 -10.82
C PRO A 142 2.71 -5.72 -9.81
N SER A 143 2.61 -4.47 -9.32
CA SER A 143 1.59 -4.21 -8.31
C SER A 143 1.05 -2.78 -8.30
N ILE A 144 -0.14 -2.63 -7.73
CA ILE A 144 -0.83 -1.35 -7.55
C ILE A 144 -1.29 -1.25 -6.10
N ALA A 145 -0.86 -0.18 -5.40
CA ALA A 145 -1.46 0.25 -4.15
C ALA A 145 -2.52 1.32 -4.48
N VAL A 146 -3.75 1.14 -4.03
CA VAL A 146 -4.84 2.09 -4.26
C VAL A 146 -5.47 2.53 -2.95
N SER A 147 -5.68 3.85 -2.83
CA SER A 147 -6.22 4.50 -1.65
C SER A 147 -7.16 5.61 -2.05
N MET A 148 -8.15 5.89 -1.22
CA MET A 148 -9.08 6.98 -1.39
C MET A 148 -8.89 8.00 -0.27
N ASP A 149 -8.84 9.29 -0.59
CA ASP A 149 -8.79 10.34 0.42
C ASP A 149 -10.16 10.44 1.14
N THR A 150 -10.13 10.22 2.44
CA THR A 150 -11.31 10.30 3.30
C THR A 150 -11.22 11.45 4.30
N LEU A 151 -10.28 12.38 4.12
CA LEU A 151 -10.09 13.51 5.02
C LEU A 151 -11.34 14.41 5.02
N GLY A 152 -12.00 14.47 6.17
CA GLY A 152 -13.23 15.23 6.36
C GLY A 152 -14.50 14.50 5.91
N TYR A 153 -14.41 13.22 5.55
CA TYR A 153 -15.54 12.35 5.23
C TYR A 153 -16.00 11.56 6.47
N ASP A 154 -17.27 11.18 6.50
CA ASP A 154 -17.86 10.41 7.61
C ASP A 154 -17.32 8.97 7.61
N THR A 155 -17.35 8.31 8.75
CA THR A 155 -16.67 7.01 8.97
C THR A 155 -17.46 5.79 8.50
N ASP A 156 -18.73 5.93 8.17
CA ASP A 156 -19.61 4.82 7.74
C ASP A 156 -19.55 4.69 6.20
N LEU A 157 -18.40 4.25 5.69
CA LEU A 157 -18.18 4.05 4.26
C LEU A 157 -18.79 2.72 3.78
N GLU A 158 -19.47 2.79 2.63
CA GLU A 158 -20.06 1.65 1.94
C GLU A 158 -19.24 1.31 0.68
N PRO A 159 -19.38 0.12 0.08
CA PRO A 159 -18.66 -0.22 -1.16
C PRO A 159 -18.89 0.78 -2.30
N SER A 160 -20.06 1.40 -2.39
CA SER A 160 -20.39 2.43 -3.40
C SER A 160 -19.51 3.69 -3.30
N ASP A 161 -18.99 4.02 -2.13
CA ASP A 161 -18.08 5.16 -1.97
C ASP A 161 -16.73 4.92 -2.64
N PHE A 162 -16.35 3.65 -2.84
CA PHE A 162 -15.09 3.24 -3.47
C PHE A 162 -15.20 2.92 -4.96
N GLU A 163 -16.42 2.99 -5.57
CA GLU A 163 -16.65 2.63 -6.98
C GLU A 163 -15.70 3.37 -7.91
N GLN A 164 -15.52 4.67 -7.73
CA GLN A 164 -14.63 5.47 -8.57
C GLN A 164 -13.18 5.02 -8.50
N ALA A 165 -12.66 4.71 -7.29
CA ALA A 165 -11.31 4.20 -7.12
C ALA A 165 -11.15 2.80 -7.73
N ALA A 166 -12.20 1.98 -7.65
CA ALA A 166 -12.23 0.65 -8.22
C ALA A 166 -12.25 0.67 -9.75
N GLU A 167 -13.08 1.53 -10.37
CA GLU A 167 -13.13 1.73 -11.82
C GLU A 167 -11.80 2.26 -12.40
N ILE A 168 -11.18 3.22 -11.71
CA ILE A 168 -9.87 3.74 -12.10
C ILE A 168 -8.82 2.63 -12.05
N THR A 169 -8.84 1.81 -11.00
CA THR A 169 -7.90 0.69 -10.85
C THR A 169 -8.11 -0.36 -11.93
N ALA A 170 -9.35 -0.75 -12.21
CA ALA A 170 -9.69 -1.67 -13.30
C ALA A 170 -9.25 -1.11 -14.66
N THR A 171 -9.43 0.19 -14.90
CA THR A 171 -8.97 0.86 -16.13
C THR A 171 -7.44 0.81 -16.28
N ILE A 172 -6.68 0.96 -15.17
CA ILE A 172 -5.21 0.84 -15.20
C ILE A 172 -4.80 -0.59 -15.51
N VAL A 173 -5.44 -1.59 -14.88
CA VAL A 173 -5.16 -3.01 -15.11
C VAL A 173 -5.45 -3.41 -16.57
N ASP A 174 -6.63 -3.05 -17.09
CA ASP A 174 -7.04 -3.35 -18.47
C ASP A 174 -6.15 -2.64 -19.51
N GLY A 175 -5.73 -1.42 -19.22
CA GLY A 175 -4.90 -0.61 -20.12
C GLY A 175 -3.40 -0.90 -20.07
N ALA A 176 -2.90 -1.66 -19.10
CA ALA A 176 -1.47 -1.90 -18.91
C ALA A 176 -0.84 -2.86 -19.93
N PRO A 177 -1.52 -3.93 -20.42
CA PRO A 177 -0.96 -4.86 -21.40
C PRO A 177 -0.42 -4.14 -22.65
N GLY A 178 0.74 -4.56 -23.13
CA GLY A 178 1.37 -4.02 -24.34
C GLY A 178 1.97 -2.62 -24.23
N THR A 179 1.84 -1.93 -23.09
CA THR A 179 2.40 -0.57 -22.91
C THR A 179 3.85 -0.55 -22.46
N GLY A 180 4.36 -1.66 -21.92
CA GLY A 180 5.66 -1.74 -21.26
C GLY A 180 5.70 -0.94 -19.95
N LEU A 181 4.56 -0.69 -19.31
CA LEU A 181 4.47 0.04 -18.05
C LEU A 181 5.33 -0.64 -16.98
N PHE A 182 5.08 -1.91 -16.74
CA PHE A 182 5.77 -2.69 -15.71
C PHE A 182 7.18 -3.19 -16.09
N ASP A 183 7.68 -2.84 -17.28
CA ASP A 183 9.11 -2.92 -17.60
C ASP A 183 9.90 -1.75 -17.00
N ARG A 184 9.22 -0.68 -16.64
CA ARG A 184 9.84 0.58 -16.19
C ARG A 184 9.56 0.91 -14.73
N VAL A 185 8.47 0.40 -14.19
CA VAL A 185 8.05 0.60 -12.80
C VAL A 185 7.77 -0.74 -12.14
N ASP A 186 8.01 -0.84 -10.85
CA ASP A 186 7.77 -2.06 -10.11
C ASP A 186 6.37 -2.03 -9.48
N TYR A 187 5.89 -0.83 -9.09
CA TYR A 187 4.53 -0.66 -8.57
C TYR A 187 4.00 0.76 -8.81
N LEU A 188 2.68 0.90 -8.79
CA LEU A 188 1.99 2.18 -8.77
C LEU A 188 1.45 2.46 -7.37
N ASN A 189 1.54 3.72 -6.90
CA ASN A 189 0.76 4.20 -5.77
C ASN A 189 -0.30 5.18 -6.29
N VAL A 190 -1.56 4.78 -6.22
CA VAL A 190 -2.72 5.53 -6.74
C VAL A 190 -3.51 6.09 -5.55
N ASN A 191 -3.74 7.39 -5.56
CA ASN A 191 -4.60 8.04 -4.58
C ASN A 191 -5.73 8.77 -5.29
N VAL A 192 -6.96 8.41 -4.95
CA VAL A 192 -8.18 8.98 -5.51
C VAL A 192 -8.73 10.02 -4.53
N PRO A 193 -9.17 11.19 -5.01
CA PRO A 193 -9.83 12.18 -4.16
C PRO A 193 -11.10 11.63 -3.50
N CYS A 194 -11.61 12.38 -2.52
CA CYS A 194 -12.83 12.07 -1.78
C CYS A 194 -14.02 11.70 -2.70
N PRO A 195 -14.84 10.69 -2.33
CA PRO A 195 -15.87 10.10 -3.20
C PRO A 195 -17.04 11.03 -3.54
N ASP A 196 -17.19 12.16 -2.85
CA ASP A 196 -18.30 13.11 -3.08
C ASP A 196 -18.10 14.01 -4.32
N ARG A 197 -17.02 13.82 -5.08
CA ARG A 197 -16.67 14.63 -6.26
C ARG A 197 -16.05 13.80 -7.36
N GLU A 198 -16.43 14.12 -8.60
CA GLU A 198 -15.69 13.68 -9.77
C GLU A 198 -14.27 14.25 -9.73
N PRO A 199 -13.23 13.44 -10.01
CA PRO A 199 -11.87 13.95 -10.07
C PRO A 199 -11.71 15.07 -11.11
N ASN A 200 -10.93 16.07 -10.74
CA ASN A 200 -10.52 17.14 -11.64
C ASN A 200 -9.31 16.70 -12.51
N GLY A 201 -9.41 15.53 -13.15
CA GLY A 201 -8.35 14.95 -13.97
C GLY A 201 -7.37 14.08 -13.20
N TYR A 202 -6.21 13.82 -13.83
CA TYR A 202 -5.18 12.89 -13.38
C TYR A 202 -3.82 13.58 -13.40
N ALA A 203 -2.96 13.24 -12.44
CA ALA A 203 -1.59 13.70 -12.38
C ALA A 203 -0.61 12.54 -12.20
N ILE A 204 0.45 12.51 -13.01
CA ILE A 204 1.61 11.66 -12.74
C ILE A 204 2.47 12.40 -11.72
N THR A 205 2.67 11.78 -10.58
CA THR A 205 3.21 12.45 -9.41
C THR A 205 4.45 11.74 -8.87
N ARG A 206 5.15 12.43 -7.98
CA ARG A 206 6.14 11.82 -7.09
C ARG A 206 5.68 11.95 -5.63
N PRO A 207 6.02 10.99 -4.77
CA PRO A 207 5.74 11.12 -3.35
C PRO A 207 6.43 12.34 -2.75
N THR A 208 5.67 13.18 -2.04
CA THR A 208 6.27 14.33 -1.35
C THR A 208 7.23 13.86 -0.26
N ARG A 209 8.31 14.64 -0.04
CA ARG A 209 9.27 14.43 1.06
C ARG A 209 9.01 15.37 2.24
N VAL A 210 8.00 16.21 2.14
CA VAL A 210 7.63 17.10 3.24
C VAL A 210 7.11 16.28 4.41
N TYR A 211 7.75 16.43 5.57
CA TYR A 211 7.48 15.68 6.77
C TYR A 211 7.53 16.61 7.98
N GLU A 212 6.38 16.83 8.61
CA GLU A 212 6.22 17.81 9.68
C GLU A 212 5.68 17.18 10.97
N MET A 213 6.35 16.11 11.42
CA MET A 213 6.15 15.60 12.76
C MET A 213 6.92 16.42 13.77
N ASP A 214 6.27 16.72 14.89
CA ASP A 214 6.83 17.46 16.02
C ASP A 214 6.53 16.72 17.32
N ALA A 215 7.25 17.09 18.38
CA ALA A 215 7.03 16.55 19.72
C ALA A 215 7.14 17.65 20.75
N THR A 216 6.17 17.73 21.66
CA THR A 216 6.17 18.62 22.80
C THR A 216 6.20 17.85 24.10
N VAL A 217 6.73 18.48 25.16
CA VAL A 217 6.67 17.96 26.52
C VAL A 217 5.41 18.50 27.17
N GLU A 218 4.52 17.63 27.60
CA GLU A 218 3.34 17.96 28.40
C GLU A 218 3.39 17.23 29.76
N ASP A 219 2.50 17.61 30.67
CA ASP A 219 2.48 17.08 32.04
C ASP A 219 2.47 15.54 32.06
N GLY A 220 3.62 14.95 32.36
CA GLY A 220 3.78 13.51 32.53
C GLY A 220 4.22 12.73 31.29
N GLY A 221 4.50 13.37 30.12
CA GLY A 221 4.92 12.64 28.93
C GLY A 221 5.31 13.50 27.73
N PHE A 222 5.32 12.86 26.58
CA PHE A 222 5.56 13.50 25.28
C PHE A 222 4.30 13.41 24.43
N GLN A 223 3.96 14.48 23.72
CA GLN A 223 2.88 14.51 22.74
C GLN A 223 3.47 14.64 21.34
N LEU A 224 3.09 13.73 20.45
CA LEU A 224 3.44 13.81 19.03
C LEU A 224 2.36 14.56 18.27
N THR A 225 2.77 15.44 17.37
CA THR A 225 1.88 16.25 16.54
C THR A 225 2.30 16.14 15.08
N ASN A 226 1.33 15.91 14.19
CA ASN A 226 1.54 16.01 12.75
C ASN A 226 0.85 17.28 12.23
N LYS A 227 1.64 18.28 11.89
CA LYS A 227 1.13 19.57 11.39
C LYS A 227 0.53 19.47 9.98
N LEU A 228 0.92 18.45 9.20
CA LEU A 228 0.44 18.28 7.83
C LEU A 228 -1.08 18.07 7.76
N TRP A 229 -1.69 17.39 8.72
CA TRP A 229 -3.15 17.21 8.73
C TRP A 229 -3.90 18.53 8.81
N GLN A 230 -3.43 19.45 9.65
CA GLN A 230 -4.02 20.79 9.75
C GLN A 230 -3.78 21.61 8.49
N GLN A 231 -2.60 21.51 7.89
CA GLN A 231 -2.26 22.19 6.64
C GLN A 231 -3.10 21.66 5.48
N MET A 232 -3.30 20.33 5.37
CA MET A 232 -4.20 19.72 4.37
C MET A 232 -5.64 20.22 4.54
N ALA A 233 -6.16 20.18 5.77
CA ALA A 233 -7.52 20.66 6.04
C ALA A 233 -7.70 22.14 5.68
N ASN A 234 -6.65 22.96 5.83
CA ASN A 234 -6.65 24.38 5.47
C ASN A 234 -6.25 24.65 4.00
N ARG A 235 -5.89 23.61 3.24
CA ARG A 235 -5.34 23.68 1.87
C ARG A 235 -4.10 24.59 1.77
N ASP A 236 -3.30 24.65 2.82
CA ASP A 236 -2.06 25.42 2.93
C ASP A 236 -0.87 24.48 3.16
N ILE A 237 -0.50 23.75 2.10
CA ILE A 237 0.58 22.79 2.13
C ILE A 237 1.84 23.35 1.47
N PRO A 238 3.03 22.99 1.98
CA PRO A 238 4.31 23.45 1.40
C PRO A 238 4.77 22.58 0.22
N ASP A 239 3.89 21.76 -0.34
CA ASP A 239 4.21 20.79 -1.40
C ASP A 239 4.29 21.45 -2.77
N SER A 240 5.20 20.98 -3.62
CA SER A 240 5.28 21.41 -5.02
C SER A 240 4.19 20.73 -5.87
N GLU A 241 3.83 21.37 -6.98
CA GLU A 241 2.73 20.96 -7.89
C GLU A 241 2.86 19.54 -8.45
N ASP A 242 4.09 18.99 -8.52
CA ASP A 242 4.39 17.67 -9.05
C ASP A 242 4.27 16.54 -7.99
N THR A 243 3.75 16.84 -6.80
CA THR A 243 3.64 15.86 -5.71
C THR A 243 2.26 15.24 -5.59
N ASP A 244 2.23 14.03 -5.03
CA ASP A 244 1.01 13.25 -4.74
C ASP A 244 0.01 14.01 -3.87
N ARG A 245 0.48 14.64 -2.79
CA ARG A 245 -0.37 15.39 -1.87
C ARG A 245 -0.97 16.63 -2.53
N HIS A 246 -0.19 17.37 -3.31
CA HIS A 246 -0.70 18.53 -4.05
C HIS A 246 -1.79 18.12 -5.04
N ALA A 247 -1.56 17.07 -5.83
CA ALA A 247 -2.53 16.59 -6.80
C ALA A 247 -3.87 16.22 -6.16
N VAL A 248 -3.85 15.45 -5.05
CA VAL A 248 -5.08 15.04 -4.35
C VAL A 248 -5.82 16.25 -3.77
N LEU A 249 -5.12 17.23 -3.21
CA LEU A 249 -5.75 18.46 -2.71
C LEU A 249 -6.35 19.32 -3.82
N GLU A 250 -5.81 19.27 -5.04
CA GLU A 250 -6.42 19.91 -6.22
C GLU A 250 -7.55 19.07 -6.83
N GLY A 251 -7.92 17.95 -6.20
CA GLY A 251 -8.99 17.07 -6.64
C GLY A 251 -8.60 16.19 -7.82
N GLN A 252 -7.31 15.99 -8.07
CA GLN A 252 -6.81 15.12 -9.13
C GLN A 252 -6.49 13.72 -8.59
N VAL A 253 -6.71 12.70 -9.41
CA VAL A 253 -6.16 11.37 -9.13
C VAL A 253 -4.65 11.43 -9.24
N SER A 254 -3.96 11.11 -8.15
CA SER A 254 -2.51 11.03 -8.11
C SER A 254 -2.04 9.62 -8.47
N ILE A 255 -1.19 9.50 -9.48
CA ILE A 255 -0.58 8.22 -9.89
C ILE A 255 0.93 8.38 -9.81
N SER A 256 1.55 7.72 -8.83
CA SER A 256 3.00 7.73 -8.64
C SER A 256 3.59 6.41 -9.16
N PRO A 257 4.32 6.40 -10.30
CA PRO A 257 5.05 5.24 -10.78
C PRO A 257 6.37 5.10 -10.02
N LEU A 258 6.57 3.96 -9.35
CA LEU A 258 7.62 3.78 -8.37
C LEU A 258 8.47 2.54 -8.65
N ARG A 259 9.71 2.56 -8.14
CA ARG A 259 10.64 1.43 -8.14
C ARG A 259 11.06 1.06 -6.72
N ILE A 260 11.35 -0.21 -6.57
CA ILE A 260 12.15 -0.77 -5.49
C ILE A 260 13.56 -1.05 -6.05
N PRO A 261 14.58 -1.14 -5.26
CA PRO A 261 14.87 -0.79 -3.89
C PRO A 261 15.53 0.57 -3.72
N TYR A 262 16.20 0.75 -2.56
CA TYR A 262 16.98 1.94 -2.25
C TYR A 262 18.22 2.03 -3.15
N GLU A 263 18.42 3.17 -3.80
CA GLU A 263 19.61 3.43 -4.60
C GLU A 263 20.81 3.76 -3.69
N VAL A 264 21.97 3.19 -4.03
CA VAL A 264 23.22 3.57 -3.40
C VAL A 264 23.67 4.90 -4.03
N VAL A 265 23.74 5.94 -3.20
CA VAL A 265 24.25 7.26 -3.63
C VAL A 265 25.79 7.29 -3.58
N ASP A 266 26.38 8.45 -3.88
CA ASP A 266 27.82 8.66 -3.84
C ASP A 266 28.50 8.11 -2.59
N THR A 267 29.46 7.22 -2.76
CA THR A 267 30.17 6.49 -1.68
C THR A 267 31.51 7.10 -1.28
N ASP A 268 32.02 8.10 -2.01
CA ASP A 268 33.34 8.68 -1.75
C ASP A 268 33.50 9.28 -0.35
N PRO A 269 32.51 9.99 0.23
CA PRO A 269 32.62 10.45 1.60
C PRO A 269 32.72 9.30 2.62
N VAL A 270 31.97 8.21 2.40
CA VAL A 270 31.99 7.03 3.24
C VAL A 270 33.35 6.33 3.12
N ARG A 271 33.86 6.14 1.91
CA ARG A 271 35.18 5.58 1.65
C ARG A 271 36.28 6.35 2.37
N THR A 272 36.25 7.69 2.27
CA THR A 272 37.22 8.58 2.95
C THR A 272 37.21 8.41 4.48
N ILE A 273 36.02 8.14 5.07
CA ILE A 273 35.91 7.89 6.52
C ILE A 273 36.51 6.52 6.86
N ILE A 274 36.19 5.48 6.10
CA ILE A 274 36.67 4.11 6.34
C ILE A 274 38.20 4.01 6.22
N GLU A 275 38.79 4.70 5.26
CA GLU A 275 40.26 4.76 5.08
C GLU A 275 40.99 5.35 6.28
N ARG A 276 40.32 6.06 7.18
CA ARG A 276 40.88 6.58 8.44
C ARG A 276 40.80 5.58 9.60
N ILE A 277 40.03 4.51 9.44
CA ILE A 277 39.82 3.49 10.48
C ILE A 277 40.77 2.31 10.28
N LEU A 278 41.21 2.09 9.05
CA LEU A 278 42.17 1.07 8.66
C LEU A 278 43.58 1.61 8.67
#